data_5d40dbd3117d60072ca5e2eeac851425
#
_entry.id   5d40dbd3117d60072ca5e2eeac851425
#
_cell.length_a   1.000
_cell.length_b   1.000
_cell.length_c   1.000
_cell.angle_alpha   90.00
_cell.angle_beta   90.00
_cell.angle_gamma   90.00
#
_symmetry.space_group_name_H-M   'P 1'
#
loop_
_entity.id
_entity.type
_entity.pdbx_description
1 polymer ?
#
loop_
_entity_poly.entity_id
_entity_poly.type
_entity_poly.pdbx_seq_one_letter_code
_entity_poly.pdbx_strand_id
1 'polypeptide(L)'
;MDVRVAILCDNTAGLLTKAEHGLSVFLEVDGRSFLWDCGQTDVTVYNANLMGIDLRSVEGIGLSHGHADHAGGLWAVLSNSGPKKIYLHPGALAHRYFVAGAMKRYVGIPYRPEALEAMSQGVELNSGPVDVLPGVRLTGEVPRVTEFEGPEPNLFVGEGRELVPDPFTDDQALVVDAPDGAVVLTGCAHSGAVNILKHVLETTPSGSIKAVIGGTHLGMGAPVSKVEATMDFLEEIKPQMMMFNHCTGSIVMSRMQDRFKERFIPGATGILLQV
;
A
#
# COMPACT_ATOMS: atom_id res chain seq x y z
N MET A 1 8.47 -10.37 -18.62
CA MET A 1 8.43 -10.20 -17.15
C MET A 1 7.17 -10.90 -16.66
N ASP A 2 7.34 -11.87 -15.79
CA ASP A 2 6.24 -12.63 -15.18
C ASP A 2 5.92 -11.99 -13.82
N VAL A 3 4.73 -11.39 -13.67
CA VAL A 3 4.35 -10.65 -12.46
C VAL A 3 3.13 -11.31 -11.82
N ARG A 4 3.28 -11.83 -10.61
CA ARG A 4 2.21 -12.43 -9.82
C ARG A 4 1.98 -11.63 -8.55
N VAL A 5 0.70 -11.35 -8.26
CA VAL A 5 0.28 -10.58 -7.08
C VAL A 5 -0.76 -11.38 -6.31
N ALA A 6 -0.55 -11.53 -4.99
CA ALA A 6 -1.53 -12.16 -4.11
C ALA A 6 -1.90 -11.23 -2.95
N ILE A 7 -3.19 -11.07 -2.69
CA ILE A 7 -3.69 -10.28 -1.55
C ILE A 7 -3.75 -11.17 -0.32
N LEU A 8 -2.83 -10.93 0.62
CA LEU A 8 -2.71 -11.70 1.86
C LEU A 8 -3.49 -11.11 3.03
N CYS A 9 -3.66 -9.77 3.05
CA CYS A 9 -4.48 -9.08 4.04
C CYS A 9 -5.30 -7.98 3.37
N ASP A 10 -6.57 -7.90 3.72
CA ASP A 10 -7.54 -6.89 3.29
C ASP A 10 -8.72 -6.82 4.27
N ASN A 11 -9.51 -5.74 4.18
CA ASN A 11 -10.73 -5.57 4.97
C ASN A 11 -11.85 -6.54 4.58
N THR A 12 -11.73 -7.19 3.43
CA THR A 12 -12.71 -8.12 2.89
C THR A 12 -12.09 -9.52 2.72
N ALA A 13 -12.77 -10.55 3.24
CA ALA A 13 -12.35 -11.93 3.09
C ALA A 13 -12.89 -12.54 1.79
N GLY A 14 -12.02 -13.24 1.06
CA GLY A 14 -12.42 -14.24 0.07
C GLY A 14 -12.81 -15.57 0.70
N LEU A 15 -13.11 -16.57 -0.13
CA LEU A 15 -13.48 -17.89 0.34
C LEU A 15 -12.32 -18.52 1.14
N LEU A 16 -12.62 -18.99 2.36
CA LEU A 16 -11.69 -19.64 3.29
C LEU A 16 -10.60 -18.73 3.89
N THR A 17 -10.42 -17.51 3.41
CA THR A 17 -9.44 -16.58 3.96
C THR A 17 -9.98 -15.80 5.16
N LYS A 18 -9.09 -15.13 5.88
CA LYS A 18 -9.43 -14.17 6.95
C LYS A 18 -9.27 -12.74 6.44
N ALA A 19 -10.07 -11.84 7.00
CA ALA A 19 -9.96 -10.40 6.81
C ALA A 19 -9.64 -9.72 8.15
N GLU A 20 -8.98 -8.56 8.05
CA GLU A 20 -8.84 -7.59 9.13
C GLU A 20 -8.75 -6.19 8.54
N HIS A 21 -8.85 -5.16 9.35
CA HIS A 21 -8.50 -3.82 8.90
C HIS A 21 -6.99 -3.76 8.67
N GLY A 22 -6.57 -3.83 7.42
CA GLY A 22 -5.16 -3.85 7.04
C GLY A 22 -4.93 -4.26 5.60
N LEU A 23 -3.70 -4.07 5.14
CA LEU A 23 -3.26 -4.46 3.80
C LEU A 23 -1.95 -5.25 3.87
N SER A 24 -1.88 -6.31 3.07
CA SER A 24 -0.63 -7.00 2.76
C SER A 24 -0.72 -7.66 1.39
N VAL A 25 0.31 -7.44 0.58
CA VAL A 25 0.36 -7.93 -0.80
C VAL A 25 1.68 -8.68 -1.01
N PHE A 26 1.59 -9.92 -1.43
CA PHE A 26 2.73 -10.68 -1.92
C PHE A 26 2.93 -10.39 -3.40
N LEU A 27 4.13 -9.99 -3.76
CA LEU A 27 4.57 -9.77 -5.13
C LEU A 27 5.64 -10.79 -5.50
N GLU A 28 5.50 -11.41 -6.69
CA GLU A 28 6.54 -12.22 -7.30
C GLU A 28 6.81 -11.70 -8.71
N VAL A 29 8.08 -11.45 -9.04
CA VAL A 29 8.55 -10.99 -10.36
C VAL A 29 9.67 -11.89 -10.81
N ASP A 30 9.47 -12.61 -11.94
CA ASP A 30 10.46 -13.53 -12.52
C ASP A 30 11.04 -14.52 -11.49
N GLY A 31 10.19 -15.04 -10.58
CA GLY A 31 10.53 -16.01 -9.53
C GLY A 31 11.18 -15.41 -8.28
N ARG A 32 11.32 -14.09 -8.18
CA ARG A 32 11.79 -13.38 -6.98
C ARG A 32 10.61 -12.71 -6.28
N SER A 33 10.58 -12.74 -4.96
CA SER A 33 9.41 -12.30 -4.22
C SER A 33 9.71 -11.21 -3.19
N PHE A 34 8.72 -10.34 -2.98
CA PHE A 34 8.75 -9.21 -2.07
C PHE A 34 7.41 -9.09 -1.35
N LEU A 35 7.41 -8.67 -0.09
CA LEU A 35 6.19 -8.41 0.65
C LEU A 35 5.95 -6.90 0.73
N TRP A 36 4.78 -6.45 0.31
CA TRP A 36 4.32 -5.06 0.40
C TRP A 36 3.28 -4.95 1.50
N ASP A 37 3.62 -4.26 2.58
CA ASP A 37 2.87 -4.17 3.83
C ASP A 37 2.64 -5.54 4.52
N CYS A 38 2.24 -5.52 5.79
CA CYS A 38 2.16 -6.71 6.64
C CYS A 38 0.79 -6.95 7.28
N GLY A 39 -0.20 -6.07 7.02
CA GLY A 39 -1.45 -6.09 7.78
C GLY A 39 -1.30 -5.57 9.20
N GLN A 40 -2.33 -5.77 10.01
CA GLN A 40 -2.38 -5.30 11.39
C GLN A 40 -1.97 -6.37 12.42
N THR A 41 -2.27 -7.65 12.14
CA THR A 41 -2.01 -8.76 13.07
C THR A 41 -1.29 -9.94 12.38
N ASP A 42 -1.76 -11.16 12.59
CA ASP A 42 -1.23 -12.40 11.99
C ASP A 42 -1.99 -12.89 10.75
N VAL A 43 -2.99 -12.14 10.30
CA VAL A 43 -3.85 -12.52 9.16
C VAL A 43 -3.04 -12.75 7.88
N THR A 44 -2.02 -11.91 7.63
CA THR A 44 -1.07 -12.10 6.51
C THR A 44 -0.43 -13.48 6.53
N VAL A 45 0.07 -13.93 7.67
CA VAL A 45 0.70 -15.25 7.84
C VAL A 45 -0.31 -16.38 7.67
N TYR A 46 -1.50 -16.24 8.27
CA TYR A 46 -2.57 -17.23 8.14
C TYR A 46 -2.94 -17.44 6.66
N ASN A 47 -3.21 -16.36 5.93
CA ASN A 47 -3.63 -16.42 4.54
C ASN A 47 -2.50 -16.88 3.60
N ALA A 48 -1.26 -16.48 3.85
CA ALA A 48 -0.10 -16.98 3.10
C ALA A 48 0.00 -18.52 3.20
N ASN A 49 -0.09 -19.06 4.43
CA ASN A 49 -0.08 -20.50 4.65
C ASN A 49 -1.26 -21.21 3.95
N LEU A 50 -2.46 -20.63 4.03
CA LEU A 50 -3.66 -21.18 3.37
C LEU A 50 -3.50 -21.20 1.84
N MET A 51 -2.90 -20.17 1.26
CA MET A 51 -2.67 -20.03 -0.18
C MET A 51 -1.43 -20.80 -0.69
N GLY A 52 -0.67 -21.43 0.20
CA GLY A 52 0.57 -22.13 -0.15
C GLY A 52 1.72 -21.19 -0.52
N ILE A 53 1.67 -19.92 -0.05
CA ILE A 53 2.71 -18.93 -0.26
C ILE A 53 3.73 -19.03 0.87
N ASP A 54 4.98 -19.31 0.53
CA ASP A 54 6.07 -19.41 1.49
C ASP A 54 6.70 -18.03 1.76
N LEU A 55 6.35 -17.40 2.88
CA LEU A 55 6.93 -16.10 3.27
C LEU A 55 8.44 -16.15 3.51
N ARG A 56 9.05 -17.34 3.67
CA ARG A 56 10.51 -17.46 3.76
C ARG A 56 11.20 -17.11 2.45
N SER A 57 10.50 -17.23 1.32
CA SER A 57 11.03 -16.91 0.00
C SER A 57 11.14 -15.40 -0.27
N VAL A 58 10.44 -14.53 0.49
CA VAL A 58 10.52 -13.08 0.25
C VAL A 58 11.91 -12.55 0.56
N GLU A 59 12.43 -11.69 -0.29
CA GLU A 59 13.77 -11.12 -0.17
C GLU A 59 13.81 -9.87 0.69
N GLY A 60 12.65 -9.21 0.86
CA GLY A 60 12.49 -8.03 1.70
C GLY A 60 11.02 -7.69 1.92
N ILE A 61 10.81 -6.73 2.81
CA ILE A 61 9.49 -6.19 3.18
C ILE A 61 9.53 -4.69 2.97
N GLY A 62 8.60 -4.14 2.20
CA GLY A 62 8.40 -2.70 2.07
C GLY A 62 7.17 -2.25 2.84
N LEU A 63 7.25 -1.11 3.51
CA LEU A 63 6.11 -0.47 4.13
C LEU A 63 5.71 0.76 3.31
N SER A 64 4.43 0.83 2.96
CA SER A 64 3.87 1.93 2.18
C SER A 64 3.89 3.24 2.96
N HIS A 65 3.55 3.17 4.23
CA HIS A 65 3.53 4.30 5.17
C HIS A 65 3.48 3.80 6.62
N GLY A 66 3.50 4.71 7.58
CA GLY A 66 3.64 4.40 8.99
C GLY A 66 2.33 4.19 9.76
N HIS A 67 1.30 3.53 9.20
CA HIS A 67 0.12 3.14 9.94
C HIS A 67 0.18 1.70 10.44
N ALA A 68 -0.49 1.45 11.59
CA ALA A 68 -0.47 0.15 12.26
C ALA A 68 -1.12 -0.96 11.45
N ASP A 69 -2.11 -0.66 10.64
CA ASP A 69 -2.82 -1.60 9.77
C ASP A 69 -2.01 -2.02 8.52
N HIS A 70 -0.83 -1.43 8.32
CA HIS A 70 0.16 -1.81 7.31
C HIS A 70 1.42 -2.44 7.92
N ALA A 71 1.77 -2.04 9.14
CA ALA A 71 3.02 -2.44 9.81
C ALA A 71 2.82 -3.36 11.02
N GLY A 72 1.62 -3.42 11.59
CA GLY A 72 1.36 -4.14 12.85
C GLY A 72 1.68 -5.63 12.78
N GLY A 73 1.46 -6.26 11.62
CA GLY A 73 1.75 -7.66 11.36
C GLY A 73 3.23 -8.01 11.19
N LEU A 74 4.16 -7.04 11.18
CA LEU A 74 5.61 -7.27 10.99
C LEU A 74 6.17 -8.35 11.90
N TRP A 75 5.82 -8.34 13.19
CA TRP A 75 6.30 -9.36 14.13
C TRP A 75 5.85 -10.78 13.72
N ALA A 76 4.59 -10.94 13.35
CA ALA A 76 4.06 -12.24 12.92
C ALA A 76 4.74 -12.71 11.63
N VAL A 77 4.90 -11.80 10.66
CA VAL A 77 5.58 -12.07 9.39
C VAL A 77 7.02 -12.49 9.63
N LEU A 78 7.83 -11.71 10.37
CA LEU A 78 9.24 -11.99 10.63
C LEU A 78 9.44 -13.25 11.48
N SER A 79 8.50 -13.55 12.42
CA SER A 79 8.54 -14.80 13.19
C SER A 79 8.29 -16.03 12.30
N ASN A 80 7.55 -15.90 11.21
CA ASN A 80 7.27 -16.99 10.27
C ASN A 80 8.33 -17.09 9.16
N SER A 81 8.73 -15.94 8.59
CA SER A 81 9.65 -15.87 7.44
C SER A 81 11.14 -15.92 7.84
N GLY A 82 11.46 -15.71 9.12
CA GLY A 82 12.78 -15.31 9.58
C GLY A 82 13.04 -13.82 9.34
N PRO A 83 14.12 -13.27 9.90
CA PRO A 83 14.50 -11.87 9.72
C PRO A 83 14.63 -11.52 8.23
N LYS A 84 14.10 -10.35 7.85
CA LYS A 84 14.17 -9.80 6.49
C LYS A 84 14.63 -8.35 6.53
N LYS A 85 15.16 -7.85 5.42
CA LYS A 85 15.41 -6.42 5.25
C LYS A 85 14.09 -5.67 5.15
N ILE A 86 13.95 -4.58 5.91
CA ILE A 86 12.76 -3.73 5.91
C ILE A 86 13.11 -2.42 5.22
N TYR A 87 12.23 -1.99 4.31
CA TYR A 87 12.33 -0.72 3.61
C TYR A 87 11.16 0.17 4.00
N LEU A 88 11.43 1.37 4.49
CA LEU A 88 10.39 2.35 4.83
C LEU A 88 10.93 3.77 4.73
N HIS A 89 10.03 4.72 4.53
CA HIS A 89 10.38 6.14 4.61
C HIS A 89 10.69 6.54 6.07
N PRO A 90 11.68 7.41 6.35
CA PRO A 90 11.99 7.83 7.72
C PRO A 90 10.80 8.46 8.45
N GLY A 91 9.92 9.18 7.74
CA GLY A 91 8.68 9.73 8.27
C GLY A 91 7.67 8.70 8.76
N ALA A 92 7.78 7.43 8.35
CA ALA A 92 6.90 6.35 8.80
C ALA A 92 7.05 6.05 10.31
N LEU A 93 8.19 6.41 10.89
CA LEU A 93 8.47 6.22 12.33
C LEU A 93 7.86 7.31 13.22
N ALA A 94 7.22 8.33 12.65
CA ALA A 94 6.59 9.39 13.42
C ALA A 94 5.35 8.91 14.18
N HIS A 95 5.05 9.52 15.30
CA HIS A 95 3.84 9.21 16.07
C HIS A 95 2.60 9.76 15.38
N ARG A 96 1.68 8.87 15.01
CA ARG A 96 0.44 9.21 14.28
C ARG A 96 -0.80 8.95 15.09
N TYR A 97 -1.77 9.84 14.92
CA TYR A 97 -3.03 9.78 15.67
C TYR A 97 -4.22 10.06 14.74
N PHE A 98 -5.26 9.27 14.94
CA PHE A 98 -6.60 9.62 14.47
C PHE A 98 -7.30 10.43 15.57
N VAL A 99 -7.85 11.59 15.22
CA VAL A 99 -8.55 12.49 16.16
C VAL A 99 -9.94 12.83 15.62
N ALA A 100 -10.98 12.50 16.37
CA ALA A 100 -12.36 12.84 16.03
C ALA A 100 -13.11 13.27 17.30
N GLY A 101 -13.40 14.55 17.41
CA GLY A 101 -14.00 15.13 18.63
C GLY A 101 -13.11 14.88 19.85
N ALA A 102 -13.64 14.20 20.87
CA ALA A 102 -12.90 13.84 22.09
C ALA A 102 -12.05 12.56 21.95
N MET A 103 -12.21 11.81 20.86
CA MET A 103 -11.46 10.57 20.62
C MET A 103 -10.09 10.89 20.03
N LYS A 104 -9.03 10.39 20.69
CA LYS A 104 -7.66 10.37 20.19
C LYS A 104 -7.15 8.93 20.24
N ARG A 105 -6.82 8.35 19.09
CA ARG A 105 -6.30 6.97 18.97
C ARG A 105 -4.94 7.01 18.29
N TYR A 106 -3.96 6.33 18.87
CA TYR A 106 -2.69 6.07 18.19
C TYR A 106 -2.91 5.12 17.02
N VAL A 107 -2.39 5.47 15.86
CA VAL A 107 -2.52 4.70 14.62
C VAL A 107 -1.16 4.48 13.92
N GLY A 108 -0.06 4.93 14.54
CA GLY A 108 1.29 4.76 14.02
C GLY A 108 1.83 3.35 14.15
N ILE A 109 3.04 3.12 13.66
CA ILE A 109 3.77 1.84 13.77
C ILE A 109 3.87 1.46 15.26
N PRO A 110 3.49 0.21 15.64
CA PRO A 110 3.48 -0.20 17.06
C PRO A 110 4.86 -0.63 17.59
N TYR A 111 5.92 -0.42 16.83
CA TYR A 111 7.29 -0.81 17.17
C TYR A 111 8.20 0.41 17.30
N ARG A 112 9.12 0.35 18.25
CA ARG A 112 10.22 1.33 18.32
C ARG A 112 11.28 1.02 17.26
N PRO A 113 12.04 2.02 16.78
CA PRO A 113 13.10 1.81 15.78
C PRO A 113 14.10 0.71 16.19
N GLU A 114 14.49 0.67 17.48
CA GLU A 114 15.43 -0.33 17.98
C GLU A 114 14.86 -1.76 17.91
N ALA A 115 13.53 -1.91 18.07
CA ALA A 115 12.86 -3.20 17.92
C ALA A 115 12.81 -3.64 16.47
N LEU A 116 12.59 -2.72 15.52
CA LEU A 116 12.62 -3.00 14.08
C LEU A 116 14.02 -3.49 13.67
N GLU A 117 15.07 -2.80 14.10
CA GLU A 117 16.45 -3.22 13.85
C GLU A 117 16.76 -4.61 14.46
N ALA A 118 16.33 -4.85 15.70
CA ALA A 118 16.62 -6.11 16.39
C ALA A 118 15.90 -7.33 15.78
N MET A 119 14.72 -7.13 15.15
CA MET A 119 13.92 -8.24 14.58
C MET A 119 14.19 -8.49 13.09
N SER A 120 14.90 -7.58 12.42
CA SER A 120 15.12 -7.61 10.96
C SER A 120 16.57 -7.94 10.58
N GLN A 121 16.86 -8.00 9.29
CA GLN A 121 18.21 -8.01 8.71
C GLN A 121 18.74 -6.59 8.46
N GLY A 122 18.13 -5.59 9.08
CA GLY A 122 18.39 -4.18 8.93
C GLY A 122 17.21 -3.42 8.34
N VAL A 123 17.19 -2.14 8.65
CA VAL A 123 16.15 -1.19 8.21
C VAL A 123 16.79 -0.21 7.25
N GLU A 124 16.28 -0.16 6.02
CA GLU A 124 16.66 0.85 5.04
C GLU A 124 15.65 1.98 5.02
N LEU A 125 16.11 3.18 5.40
CA LEU A 125 15.31 4.39 5.37
C LEU A 125 15.46 5.08 4.01
N ASN A 126 14.39 5.16 3.22
CA ASN A 126 14.41 5.75 1.90
C ASN A 126 13.44 6.93 1.76
N SER A 127 13.94 8.13 1.46
CA SER A 127 13.11 9.29 1.07
C SER A 127 12.99 9.42 -0.45
N GLY A 128 13.95 8.89 -1.19
CA GLY A 128 13.94 8.80 -2.65
C GLY A 128 13.67 7.38 -3.14
N PRO A 129 13.67 7.18 -4.47
CA PRO A 129 13.46 5.86 -5.04
C PRO A 129 14.58 4.90 -4.65
N VAL A 130 14.22 3.62 -4.41
CA VAL A 130 15.16 2.54 -4.10
C VAL A 130 14.73 1.26 -4.79
N ASP A 131 15.67 0.60 -5.45
CA ASP A 131 15.45 -0.72 -6.05
C ASP A 131 15.44 -1.80 -4.95
N VAL A 132 14.38 -2.60 -4.92
CA VAL A 132 14.21 -3.69 -3.95
C VAL A 132 14.38 -5.07 -4.57
N LEU A 133 14.06 -5.22 -5.85
CA LEU A 133 14.36 -6.35 -6.72
C LEU A 133 14.72 -5.83 -8.12
N PRO A 134 15.31 -6.64 -9.01
CA PRO A 134 15.51 -6.24 -10.40
C PRO A 134 14.20 -5.81 -11.07
N GLY A 135 14.13 -4.56 -11.52
CA GLY A 135 12.93 -3.97 -12.12
C GLY A 135 11.78 -3.69 -11.14
N VAL A 136 12.02 -3.75 -9.83
CA VAL A 136 11.04 -3.41 -8.78
C VAL A 136 11.64 -2.37 -7.85
N ARG A 137 10.95 -1.24 -7.69
CA ARG A 137 11.41 -0.13 -6.86
C ARG A 137 10.30 0.45 -5.99
N LEU A 138 10.69 1.06 -4.89
CA LEU A 138 9.87 1.99 -4.13
C LEU A 138 9.99 3.39 -4.74
N THR A 139 8.91 4.17 -4.71
CA THR A 139 8.95 5.55 -5.25
C THR A 139 9.72 6.52 -4.34
N GLY A 140 9.76 6.24 -3.04
CA GLY A 140 10.06 7.27 -2.06
C GLY A 140 8.93 8.28 -1.97
N GLU A 141 9.24 9.49 -1.49
CA GLU A 141 8.29 10.59 -1.30
C GLU A 141 7.60 10.98 -2.61
N VAL A 142 6.27 11.09 -2.58
CA VAL A 142 5.44 11.42 -3.74
C VAL A 142 5.06 12.90 -3.72
N PRO A 143 5.40 13.68 -4.75
CA PRO A 143 5.02 15.09 -4.86
C PRO A 143 3.49 15.27 -4.94
N ARG A 144 2.94 16.21 -4.18
CA ARG A 144 1.53 16.59 -4.29
C ARG A 144 1.37 17.68 -5.36
N VAL A 145 0.85 17.29 -6.52
CA VAL A 145 0.69 18.16 -7.71
C VAL A 145 -0.77 18.41 -8.07
N THR A 146 -1.72 17.72 -7.41
CA THR A 146 -3.16 17.94 -7.62
C THR A 146 -3.75 18.82 -6.52
N GLU A 147 -4.71 19.68 -6.88
CA GLU A 147 -5.38 20.56 -5.91
C GLU A 147 -6.46 19.83 -5.07
N PHE A 148 -7.00 18.71 -5.57
CA PHE A 148 -8.10 18.00 -4.93
C PHE A 148 -7.65 16.87 -3.99
N GLU A 149 -6.37 16.51 -3.98
CA GLU A 149 -5.80 15.50 -3.07
C GLU A 149 -5.07 16.18 -1.91
N GLY A 150 -5.80 16.95 -1.12
CA GLY A 150 -5.29 17.64 0.06
C GLY A 150 -5.11 16.73 1.29
N PRO A 151 -4.66 17.30 2.43
CA PRO A 151 -4.47 16.58 3.69
C PRO A 151 -5.75 15.93 4.20
N GLU A 152 -5.61 14.83 4.94
CA GLU A 152 -6.71 14.10 5.56
C GLU A 152 -7.17 14.81 6.87
N PRO A 153 -8.48 15.08 7.05
CA PRO A 153 -8.95 15.99 8.09
C PRO A 153 -8.80 15.47 9.53
N ASN A 154 -8.69 14.14 9.73
CA ASN A 154 -8.69 13.51 11.05
C ASN A 154 -7.37 12.82 11.41
N LEU A 155 -6.34 12.97 10.58
CA LEU A 155 -5.05 12.32 10.76
C LEU A 155 -3.98 13.37 11.10
N PHE A 156 -3.27 13.10 12.18
CA PHE A 156 -2.30 14.02 12.77
C PHE A 156 -0.99 13.30 13.08
N VAL A 157 0.10 14.04 13.01
CA VAL A 157 1.44 13.62 13.39
C VAL A 157 1.98 14.53 14.47
N GLY A 158 2.79 13.99 15.39
CA GLY A 158 3.45 14.76 16.44
C GLY A 158 3.47 14.05 17.79
N GLU A 159 3.91 14.75 18.83
CA GLU A 159 4.05 14.22 20.18
C GLU A 159 3.21 14.99 21.21
N GLY A 160 2.71 14.25 22.19
CA GLY A 160 2.00 14.82 23.33
C GLY A 160 0.77 15.65 22.93
N ARG A 161 0.88 16.98 23.09
CA ARG A 161 -0.17 17.95 22.74
C ARG A 161 0.14 18.71 21.44
N GLU A 162 1.34 18.56 20.88
CA GLU A 162 1.78 19.24 19.67
C GLU A 162 1.49 18.36 18.44
N LEU A 163 0.21 18.33 18.06
CA LEU A 163 -0.25 17.62 16.89
C LEU A 163 -0.47 18.61 15.75
N VAL A 164 0.05 18.26 14.57
CA VAL A 164 -0.22 18.96 13.31
C VAL A 164 -0.89 18.00 12.33
N PRO A 165 -1.67 18.49 11.35
CA PRO A 165 -2.18 17.64 10.27
C PRO A 165 -1.05 16.84 9.65
N ASP A 166 -1.27 15.54 9.41
CA ASP A 166 -0.24 14.67 8.85
C ASP A 166 0.01 15.03 7.38
N PRO A 167 1.24 15.40 7.00
CA PRO A 167 1.59 15.69 5.61
C PRO A 167 1.73 14.41 4.77
N PHE A 168 1.86 13.22 5.39
CA PHE A 168 2.09 11.94 4.72
C PHE A 168 3.25 11.96 3.71
N THR A 169 4.37 12.55 4.10
CA THR A 169 5.59 12.52 3.29
C THR A 169 6.17 11.11 3.13
N ASP A 170 5.77 10.21 4.01
CA ASP A 170 6.18 8.80 4.01
C ASP A 170 5.35 7.89 3.09
N ASP A 171 4.21 8.37 2.58
CA ASP A 171 3.35 7.57 1.71
C ASP A 171 4.02 7.36 0.34
N GLN A 172 4.35 6.12 0.05
CA GLN A 172 5.07 5.69 -1.15
C GLN A 172 4.35 4.51 -1.82
N ALA A 173 4.72 4.21 -3.05
CA ALA A 173 4.23 3.06 -3.81
C ALA A 173 5.37 2.10 -4.18
N LEU A 174 5.01 0.82 -4.39
CA LEU A 174 5.89 -0.18 -4.99
C LEU A 174 5.57 -0.27 -6.48
N VAL A 175 6.59 -0.18 -7.33
CA VAL A 175 6.46 -0.13 -8.78
C VAL A 175 7.26 -1.24 -9.42
N VAL A 176 6.62 -2.03 -10.29
CA VAL A 176 7.30 -2.96 -11.20
C VAL A 176 7.41 -2.29 -12.56
N ASP A 177 8.63 -2.03 -13.02
CA ASP A 177 8.91 -1.39 -14.32
C ASP A 177 8.87 -2.44 -15.44
N ALA A 178 7.64 -2.89 -15.82
CA ALA A 178 7.46 -3.82 -16.91
C ALA A 178 7.53 -3.10 -18.29
N PRO A 179 8.03 -3.77 -19.34
CA PRO A 179 8.23 -3.16 -20.66
C PRO A 179 6.95 -2.64 -21.32
N ASP A 180 5.81 -3.24 -20.99
CA ASP A 180 4.48 -2.90 -21.54
C ASP A 180 3.64 -1.99 -20.62
N GLY A 181 4.27 -1.43 -19.59
CA GLY A 181 3.67 -0.49 -18.64
C GLY A 181 3.90 -0.87 -17.19
N ALA A 182 4.05 0.12 -16.32
CA ALA A 182 4.29 -0.10 -14.90
C ALA A 182 3.13 -0.81 -14.20
N VAL A 183 3.44 -1.73 -13.29
CA VAL A 183 2.47 -2.27 -12.31
C VAL A 183 2.71 -1.53 -11.00
N VAL A 184 1.68 -0.82 -10.52
CA VAL A 184 1.76 0.05 -9.35
C VAL A 184 0.99 -0.57 -8.18
N LEU A 185 1.68 -0.82 -7.08
CA LEU A 185 1.06 -1.26 -5.83
C LEU A 185 1.06 -0.09 -4.85
N THR A 186 -0.13 0.38 -4.48
CA THR A 186 -0.32 1.42 -3.46
C THR A 186 -0.53 0.79 -2.08
N GLY A 187 -0.25 1.56 -1.01
CA GLY A 187 -0.77 1.27 0.32
C GLY A 187 -2.18 1.85 0.47
N CYS A 188 -2.29 2.95 1.21
CA CYS A 188 -3.51 3.76 1.32
C CYS A 188 -3.60 4.89 0.30
N ALA A 189 -2.49 5.31 -0.30
CA ALA A 189 -2.41 6.48 -1.17
C ALA A 189 -2.81 7.79 -0.45
N HIS A 190 -2.28 8.03 0.74
CA HIS A 190 -2.50 9.26 1.50
C HIS A 190 -1.89 10.50 0.82
N SER A 191 -0.84 10.32 0.03
CA SER A 191 -0.29 11.39 -0.83
C SER A 191 -1.21 11.74 -2.00
N GLY A 192 -2.21 10.91 -2.25
CA GLY A 192 -3.18 11.01 -3.34
C GLY A 192 -2.92 9.97 -4.42
N ALA A 193 -3.96 9.20 -4.77
CA ALA A 193 -3.84 8.16 -5.79
C ALA A 193 -3.41 8.74 -7.16
N VAL A 194 -3.95 9.91 -7.54
CA VAL A 194 -3.58 10.58 -8.79
C VAL A 194 -2.17 11.16 -8.72
N ASN A 195 -1.75 11.71 -7.57
CA ASN A 195 -0.39 12.17 -7.37
C ASN A 195 0.62 11.03 -7.53
N ILE A 196 0.36 9.86 -6.93
CA ILE A 196 1.20 8.65 -7.09
C ILE A 196 1.28 8.26 -8.55
N LEU A 197 0.15 8.14 -9.25
CA LEU A 197 0.13 7.69 -10.64
C LEU A 197 0.81 8.67 -11.60
N LYS A 198 0.67 9.98 -11.38
CA LYS A 198 1.42 11.01 -12.13
C LYS A 198 2.92 10.88 -11.90
N HIS A 199 3.35 10.75 -10.65
CA HIS A 199 4.76 10.56 -10.31
C HIS A 199 5.33 9.28 -10.95
N VAL A 200 4.57 8.18 -10.96
CA VAL A 200 4.98 6.93 -11.63
C VAL A 200 5.09 7.14 -13.14
N LEU A 201 4.11 7.78 -13.79
CA LEU A 201 4.15 8.07 -15.23
C LEU A 201 5.38 8.89 -15.64
N GLU A 202 5.80 9.84 -14.80
CA GLU A 202 6.98 10.67 -15.05
C GLU A 202 8.30 9.94 -14.83
N THR A 203 8.31 8.93 -13.93
CA THR A 203 9.55 8.26 -13.49
C THR A 203 9.72 6.84 -14.05
N THR A 204 8.69 6.25 -14.67
CA THR A 204 8.80 4.92 -15.27
C THR A 204 9.30 5.00 -16.72
N PRO A 205 10.20 4.09 -17.13
CA PRO A 205 10.76 4.10 -18.50
C PRO A 205 9.72 3.96 -19.62
N SER A 206 8.64 3.20 -19.37
CA SER A 206 7.57 2.99 -20.35
C SER A 206 6.66 4.20 -20.55
N GLY A 207 6.62 5.15 -19.57
CA GLY A 207 5.70 6.29 -19.57
C GLY A 207 4.22 5.89 -19.55
N SER A 208 3.89 4.66 -19.14
CA SER A 208 2.53 4.12 -19.10
C SER A 208 2.31 3.23 -17.88
N ILE A 209 1.04 3.04 -17.49
CA ILE A 209 0.65 2.18 -16.38
C ILE A 209 -0.19 1.02 -16.93
N LYS A 210 0.25 -0.21 -16.68
CA LYS A 210 -0.44 -1.45 -17.03
C LYS A 210 -1.49 -1.81 -16.01
N ALA A 211 -1.12 -1.76 -14.72
CA ALA A 211 -2.01 -2.13 -13.64
C ALA A 211 -1.84 -1.23 -12.41
N VAL A 212 -2.94 -1.04 -11.65
CA VAL A 212 -2.93 -0.37 -10.35
C VAL A 212 -3.63 -1.27 -9.33
N ILE A 213 -2.96 -1.55 -8.21
CA ILE A 213 -3.42 -2.50 -7.19
C ILE A 213 -3.24 -1.86 -5.80
N GLY A 214 -4.25 -1.96 -4.92
CA GLY A 214 -4.14 -1.48 -3.54
C GLY A 214 -5.23 -0.51 -3.11
N GLY A 215 -4.95 0.33 -2.09
CA GLY A 215 -5.87 1.31 -1.55
C GLY A 215 -5.80 2.67 -2.25
N THR A 216 -6.88 3.45 -2.14
CA THR A 216 -6.98 4.82 -2.71
C THR A 216 -7.41 5.87 -1.71
N HIS A 217 -7.70 5.47 -0.48
CA HIS A 217 -8.24 6.29 0.61
C HIS A 217 -9.51 7.11 0.26
N LEU A 218 -10.28 6.64 -0.73
CA LEU A 218 -11.52 7.31 -1.17
C LEU A 218 -12.76 6.89 -0.36
N GLY A 219 -12.70 5.74 0.32
CA GLY A 219 -13.81 5.20 1.10
C GLY A 219 -14.03 5.84 2.47
N MET A 220 -13.08 6.63 2.95
CA MET A 220 -13.07 7.23 4.28
C MET A 220 -13.72 8.62 4.33
N GLY A 221 -14.81 8.82 3.56
CA GLY A 221 -15.54 10.08 3.53
C GLY A 221 -14.95 11.12 2.56
N ALA A 222 -14.20 10.70 1.56
CA ALA A 222 -13.70 11.60 0.53
C ALA A 222 -14.87 12.33 -0.17
N PRO A 223 -14.71 13.61 -0.50
CA PRO A 223 -15.71 14.35 -1.28
C PRO A 223 -15.99 13.64 -2.61
N VAL A 224 -17.25 13.69 -3.06
CA VAL A 224 -17.66 13.10 -4.35
C VAL A 224 -16.81 13.64 -5.50
N SER A 225 -16.46 14.93 -5.47
CA SER A 225 -15.59 15.56 -6.47
C SER A 225 -14.18 14.93 -6.53
N LYS A 226 -13.59 14.55 -5.39
CA LYS A 226 -12.30 13.82 -5.35
C LYS A 226 -12.43 12.44 -5.99
N VAL A 227 -13.53 11.72 -5.69
CA VAL A 227 -13.80 10.39 -6.26
C VAL A 227 -13.96 10.48 -7.78
N GLU A 228 -14.76 11.45 -8.28
CA GLU A 228 -14.95 11.65 -9.72
C GLU A 228 -13.64 12.03 -10.43
N ALA A 229 -12.89 13.00 -9.88
CA ALA A 229 -11.62 13.43 -10.47
C ALA A 229 -10.60 12.27 -10.54
N THR A 230 -10.57 11.40 -9.54
CA THR A 230 -9.74 10.20 -9.56
C THR A 230 -10.19 9.22 -10.65
N MET A 231 -11.50 8.98 -10.77
CA MET A 231 -12.03 8.10 -11.82
C MET A 231 -11.82 8.69 -13.23
N ASP A 232 -11.94 10.01 -13.40
CA ASP A 232 -11.67 10.69 -14.68
C ASP A 232 -10.20 10.51 -15.09
N PHE A 233 -9.27 10.69 -14.15
CA PHE A 233 -7.85 10.47 -14.41
C PHE A 233 -7.53 9.00 -14.77
N LEU A 234 -8.14 8.04 -14.09
CA LEU A 234 -8.01 6.61 -14.42
C LEU A 234 -8.56 6.29 -15.82
N GLU A 235 -9.62 6.97 -16.24
CA GLU A 235 -10.15 6.84 -17.60
C GLU A 235 -9.23 7.48 -18.66
N GLU A 236 -8.53 8.56 -18.30
CA GLU A 236 -7.53 9.22 -19.17
C GLU A 236 -6.32 8.33 -19.40
N ILE A 237 -5.68 7.80 -18.33
CA ILE A 237 -4.46 6.99 -18.42
C ILE A 237 -4.71 5.54 -18.85
N LYS A 238 -5.94 5.07 -18.78
CA LYS A 238 -6.43 3.77 -19.26
C LYS A 238 -5.58 2.57 -18.84
N PRO A 239 -5.37 2.31 -17.55
CA PRO A 239 -4.70 1.08 -17.14
C PRO A 239 -5.50 -0.12 -17.67
N GLN A 240 -4.78 -1.19 -18.03
CA GLN A 240 -5.43 -2.42 -18.51
C GLN A 240 -6.20 -3.11 -17.40
N MET A 241 -5.71 -3.00 -16.14
CA MET A 241 -6.33 -3.58 -14.96
C MET A 241 -6.21 -2.64 -13.75
N MET A 242 -7.28 -2.59 -12.97
CA MET A 242 -7.32 -1.93 -11.66
C MET A 242 -7.93 -2.89 -10.65
N MET A 243 -7.23 -3.12 -9.53
CA MET A 243 -7.77 -3.84 -8.40
C MET A 243 -7.64 -2.97 -7.16
N PHE A 244 -8.75 -2.39 -6.72
CA PHE A 244 -8.75 -1.59 -5.50
C PHE A 244 -9.43 -2.32 -4.35
N ASN A 245 -8.94 -2.03 -3.14
CA ASN A 245 -9.34 -2.73 -1.92
C ASN A 245 -9.16 -1.83 -0.68
N HIS A 246 -9.18 -2.41 0.51
CA HIS A 246 -8.80 -1.82 1.78
C HIS A 246 -9.55 -0.49 2.04
N CYS A 247 -8.83 0.65 2.09
CA CYS A 247 -9.37 1.98 2.38
C CYS A 247 -10.14 2.62 1.20
N THR A 248 -10.21 1.98 0.04
CA THR A 248 -11.04 2.43 -1.09
C THR A 248 -12.53 2.36 -0.77
N GLY A 249 -12.94 1.41 0.07
CA GLY A 249 -14.31 1.26 0.54
C GLY A 249 -15.28 0.71 -0.51
N SER A 250 -16.26 -0.07 -0.06
CA SER A 250 -17.19 -0.82 -0.92
C SER A 250 -18.05 0.07 -1.84
N ILE A 251 -18.47 1.24 -1.35
CA ILE A 251 -19.31 2.17 -2.15
C ILE A 251 -18.52 2.71 -3.34
N VAL A 252 -17.27 3.13 -3.13
CA VAL A 252 -16.42 3.64 -4.21
C VAL A 252 -16.05 2.52 -5.17
N MET A 253 -15.71 1.33 -4.65
CA MET A 253 -15.43 0.16 -5.49
C MET A 253 -16.61 -0.22 -6.38
N SER A 254 -17.86 -0.16 -5.87
CA SER A 254 -19.06 -0.40 -6.68
C SER A 254 -19.20 0.61 -7.82
N ARG A 255 -18.93 1.90 -7.56
CA ARG A 255 -18.96 2.94 -8.61
C ARG A 255 -17.87 2.73 -9.66
N MET A 256 -16.68 2.33 -9.23
CA MET A 256 -15.57 1.99 -10.13
C MET A 256 -15.89 0.76 -10.98
N GLN A 257 -16.51 -0.27 -10.40
CA GLN A 257 -17.00 -1.46 -11.12
C GLN A 257 -18.00 -1.09 -12.20
N ASP A 258 -18.94 -0.19 -11.89
CA ASP A 258 -19.95 0.29 -12.85
C ASP A 258 -19.31 1.09 -13.99
N ARG A 259 -18.28 1.88 -13.71
CA ARG A 259 -17.62 2.73 -14.70
C ARG A 259 -16.62 1.97 -15.58
N PHE A 260 -15.76 1.15 -14.96
CA PHE A 260 -14.61 0.53 -15.62
C PHE A 260 -14.84 -0.92 -16.09
N LYS A 261 -15.94 -1.55 -15.64
CA LYS A 261 -16.39 -2.90 -16.07
C LYS A 261 -15.27 -3.94 -15.90
N GLU A 262 -14.87 -4.62 -16.98
CA GLU A 262 -13.89 -5.71 -16.97
C GLU A 262 -12.48 -5.26 -16.60
N ARG A 263 -12.18 -3.96 -16.69
CA ARG A 263 -10.88 -3.41 -16.26
C ARG A 263 -10.75 -3.28 -14.73
N PHE A 264 -11.86 -3.44 -13.99
CA PHE A 264 -11.89 -3.26 -12.54
C PHE A 264 -12.21 -4.57 -11.83
N ILE A 265 -11.41 -4.89 -10.82
CA ILE A 265 -11.57 -6.05 -9.95
C ILE A 265 -11.72 -5.53 -8.50
N PRO A 266 -12.85 -5.77 -7.82
CA PRO A 266 -12.95 -5.52 -6.39
C PRO A 266 -11.98 -6.44 -5.64
N GLY A 267 -11.04 -5.85 -4.90
CA GLY A 267 -10.03 -6.62 -4.18
C GLY A 267 -10.58 -7.26 -2.90
N ALA A 268 -10.01 -8.40 -2.55
CA ALA A 268 -10.25 -9.13 -1.30
C ALA A 268 -9.07 -10.05 -1.01
N THR A 269 -8.93 -10.53 0.24
CA THR A 269 -7.93 -11.56 0.56
C THR A 269 -8.18 -12.84 -0.24
N GLY A 270 -7.09 -13.51 -0.61
CA GLY A 270 -7.14 -14.75 -1.38
C GLY A 270 -7.16 -14.56 -2.90
N ILE A 271 -7.26 -13.33 -3.40
CA ILE A 271 -7.12 -13.06 -4.84
C ILE A 271 -5.65 -13.28 -5.24
N LEU A 272 -5.48 -14.01 -6.34
CA LEU A 272 -4.20 -14.22 -7.02
C LEU A 272 -4.34 -13.71 -8.46
N LEU A 273 -3.48 -12.79 -8.85
CA LEU A 273 -3.45 -12.19 -10.18
C LEU A 273 -2.15 -12.52 -10.90
N GLN A 274 -2.28 -12.78 -12.19
CA GLN A 274 -1.19 -12.74 -13.16
C GLN A 274 -1.34 -11.43 -13.94
N VAL A 275 -0.32 -10.56 -13.89
CA VAL A 275 -0.36 -9.22 -14.49
C VAL A 275 0.54 -9.12 -15.71
#